data_a4af6bc10fcb7abeb69db3097eb83bd0
#
_entry.id   a4af6bc10fcb7abeb69db3097eb83bd0
#
_cell.length_a   1.000
_cell.length_b   1.000
_cell.length_c   1.000
_cell.angle_alpha   90.00
_cell.angle_beta   90.00
_cell.angle_gamma   90.00
#
_symmetry.space_group_name_H-M   'P 1'
#
loop_
_entity.id
_entity.type
_entity.pdbx_description
1 polymer ?
#
loop_
_entity_poly.entity_id
_entity_poly.type
_entity_poly.pdbx_seq_one_letter_code
_entity_poly.pdbx_strand_id
1 'polypeptide(L)'
;MRDFRSLPDDLPVPEDDGAADHLTGLELPSVTLEATSGDAVDVGAAARGPDETLVVYVYPRTGTPRQPSPDGWDAIPGARGCTPENCSFRDHAAELAALGARVHGLSSQPLAEQREFAEREHMPFALLNDADLQLKRVLGLPTFDAGGMTLYKRLSLIARGGRIVRVFYPVFPPDRHVDDVLAALRV
;
A
#
# COMPACT_ATOMS: atom_id res chain seq x y z
N MET A 1 20.86 -13.10 9.01
CA MET A 1 20.31 -12.05 8.14
C MET A 1 18.84 -12.39 7.99
N ARG A 2 17.91 -11.54 8.45
CA ARG A 2 16.47 -11.81 8.30
C ARG A 2 16.12 -11.74 6.81
N ASP A 3 15.45 -12.75 6.30
CA ASP A 3 14.87 -12.74 4.96
C ASP A 3 13.56 -11.93 5.01
N PHE A 4 13.53 -10.74 4.38
CA PHE A 4 12.34 -9.91 4.30
C PHE A 4 11.37 -10.37 3.20
N ARG A 5 11.76 -11.35 2.37
CA ARG A 5 10.96 -11.86 1.25
C ARG A 5 10.06 -13.02 1.64
N SER A 6 10.31 -13.65 2.79
CA SER A 6 9.49 -14.73 3.32
C SER A 6 8.68 -14.27 4.53
N LEU A 7 7.47 -14.82 4.66
CA LEU A 7 6.61 -14.62 5.82
C LEU A 7 6.81 -15.78 6.79
N PRO A 8 7.03 -15.50 8.11
CA PRO A 8 6.89 -16.51 9.14
C PRO A 8 5.46 -17.06 9.20
N ASP A 9 5.32 -18.35 9.52
CA ASP A 9 4.01 -19.02 9.59
C ASP A 9 3.19 -18.62 10.85
N ASP A 10 3.85 -18.03 11.84
CA ASP A 10 3.31 -17.68 13.16
C ASP A 10 3.02 -16.19 13.33
N LEU A 11 2.89 -15.44 12.22
CA LEU A 11 2.55 -14.02 12.31
C LEU A 11 1.15 -13.80 12.87
N PRO A 12 0.97 -12.79 13.75
CA PRO A 12 -0.36 -12.45 14.25
C PRO A 12 -1.24 -11.93 13.11
N VAL A 13 -2.44 -12.52 13.01
CA VAL A 13 -3.45 -12.12 12.02
C VAL A 13 -4.11 -10.82 12.50
N PRO A 14 -4.16 -9.76 11.67
CA PRO A 14 -4.87 -8.55 12.02
C PRO A 14 -6.38 -8.79 12.06
N GLU A 15 -7.04 -8.20 13.05
CA GLU A 15 -8.50 -8.21 13.16
C GLU A 15 -9.11 -6.98 12.46
N ASP A 16 -10.29 -7.15 11.89
CA ASP A 16 -11.08 -6.04 11.38
C ASP A 16 -11.68 -5.25 12.56
N ASP A 17 -11.18 -4.04 12.75
CA ASP A 17 -11.63 -3.11 13.79
C ASP A 17 -12.61 -2.04 13.26
N GLY A 18 -13.08 -2.19 12.01
CA GLY A 18 -14.00 -1.22 11.37
C GLY A 18 -13.35 0.10 10.97
N ALA A 19 -12.03 0.25 11.14
CA ALA A 19 -11.35 1.53 10.91
C ALA A 19 -11.36 2.00 9.45
N ALA A 20 -11.71 1.13 8.50
CA ALA A 20 -11.80 1.44 7.08
C ALA A 20 -13.23 1.39 6.51
N ASP A 21 -14.26 1.12 7.31
CA ASP A 21 -15.66 0.94 6.86
C ASP A 21 -16.22 2.17 6.13
N HIS A 22 -15.80 3.36 6.55
CA HIS A 22 -16.28 4.64 6.03
C HIS A 22 -15.71 4.98 4.64
N LEU A 23 -14.69 4.26 4.15
CA LEU A 23 -13.94 4.65 2.94
C LEU A 23 -14.68 4.35 1.65
N THR A 24 -15.46 3.27 1.59
CA THR A 24 -16.19 2.89 0.38
C THR A 24 -17.23 3.94 -0.01
N GLY A 25 -17.19 4.40 -1.26
CA GLY A 25 -18.06 5.43 -1.80
C GLY A 25 -17.55 6.87 -1.65
N LEU A 26 -16.49 7.10 -0.87
CA LEU A 26 -15.88 8.42 -0.77
C LEU A 26 -15.23 8.83 -2.10
N GLU A 27 -15.26 10.14 -2.37
CA GLU A 27 -14.42 10.70 -3.42
C GLU A 27 -12.95 10.62 -3.04
N LEU A 28 -12.13 10.23 -4.00
CA LEU A 28 -10.68 10.25 -3.82
C LEU A 28 -10.22 11.71 -3.86
N PRO A 29 -9.61 12.22 -2.78
CA PRO A 29 -9.25 13.63 -2.68
C PRO A 29 -8.09 13.97 -3.62
N SER A 30 -8.07 15.22 -4.11
CA SER A 30 -6.91 15.77 -4.81
C SER A 30 -5.81 16.02 -3.78
N VAL A 31 -4.92 15.06 -3.66
CA VAL A 31 -3.71 15.12 -2.82
C VAL A 31 -2.52 14.76 -3.69
N THR A 32 -1.58 15.68 -3.77
CA THR A 32 -0.36 15.47 -4.54
C THR A 32 0.74 14.91 -3.65
N LEU A 33 1.25 13.73 -4.00
CA LEU A 33 2.30 13.02 -3.28
C LEU A 33 3.55 12.89 -4.14
N GLU A 34 4.73 12.97 -3.52
CA GLU A 34 5.98 12.63 -4.20
C GLU A 34 6.03 11.13 -4.49
N ALA A 35 6.55 10.77 -5.65
CA ALA A 35 6.73 9.40 -6.08
C ALA A 35 8.20 8.99 -6.14
N THR A 36 8.47 7.70 -6.06
CA THR A 36 9.84 7.17 -6.18
C THR A 36 10.46 7.42 -7.55
N SER A 37 9.65 7.65 -8.59
CA SER A 37 10.09 8.08 -9.92
C SER A 37 10.67 9.50 -9.97
N GLY A 38 10.44 10.31 -8.94
CA GLY A 38 10.79 11.73 -8.92
C GLY A 38 9.66 12.66 -9.36
N ASP A 39 8.55 12.10 -9.82
CA ASP A 39 7.36 12.85 -10.21
C ASP A 39 6.48 13.16 -8.99
N ALA A 40 5.50 14.03 -9.19
CA ALA A 40 4.39 14.25 -8.26
C ALA A 40 3.12 13.64 -8.84
N VAL A 41 2.39 12.89 -8.02
CA VAL A 41 1.14 12.21 -8.42
C VAL A 41 -0.02 12.77 -7.61
N ASP A 42 -1.02 13.35 -8.28
CA ASP A 42 -2.30 13.67 -7.66
C ASP A 42 -3.16 12.41 -7.64
N VAL A 43 -3.40 11.89 -6.44
CA VAL A 43 -4.11 10.63 -6.23
C VAL A 43 -5.56 10.72 -6.74
N GLY A 44 -6.23 11.85 -6.52
CA GLY A 44 -7.60 12.06 -6.99
C GLY A 44 -7.68 12.20 -8.50
N ALA A 45 -6.71 12.84 -9.15
CA ALA A 45 -6.67 12.97 -10.59
C ALA A 45 -6.39 11.63 -11.29
N ALA A 46 -5.64 10.74 -10.63
CA ALA A 46 -5.22 9.45 -11.20
C ALA A 46 -6.36 8.44 -11.46
N ALA A 47 -7.57 8.69 -10.95
CA ALA A 47 -8.73 7.82 -11.15
C ALA A 47 -9.99 8.60 -11.60
N ARG A 48 -9.84 9.82 -12.12
CA ARG A 48 -10.98 10.71 -12.39
C ARG A 48 -11.69 10.40 -13.71
N GLY A 49 -11.00 9.86 -14.69
CA GLY A 49 -11.60 9.46 -15.96
C GLY A 49 -12.60 8.31 -15.79
N PRO A 50 -13.66 8.25 -16.62
CA PRO A 50 -14.73 7.24 -16.48
C PRO A 50 -14.20 5.80 -16.63
N ASP A 51 -13.15 5.62 -17.41
CA ASP A 51 -12.51 4.32 -17.68
C ASP A 51 -11.20 4.12 -16.91
N GLU A 52 -10.83 5.09 -16.06
CA GLU A 52 -9.61 5.00 -15.26
C GLU A 52 -9.86 4.22 -13.97
N THR A 53 -9.07 3.19 -13.77
CA THR A 53 -9.04 2.42 -12.53
C THR A 53 -7.70 2.61 -11.84
N LEU A 54 -7.74 3.04 -10.59
CA LEU A 54 -6.57 3.19 -9.74
C LEU A 54 -6.62 2.16 -8.61
N VAL A 55 -5.52 1.45 -8.42
CA VAL A 55 -5.27 0.60 -7.26
C VAL A 55 -4.19 1.27 -6.41
N VAL A 56 -4.50 1.54 -5.16
CA VAL A 56 -3.51 2.00 -4.17
C VAL A 56 -3.45 0.96 -3.06
N TYR A 57 -2.35 0.23 -2.99
CA TYR A 57 -2.08 -0.62 -1.84
C TYR A 57 -1.21 0.14 -0.82
N VAL A 58 -1.71 0.20 0.40
CA VAL A 58 -1.09 0.95 1.50
C VAL A 58 -0.41 -0.02 2.44
N TYR A 59 0.84 0.22 2.73
CA TYR A 59 1.64 -0.66 3.57
C TYR A 59 2.42 0.13 4.63
N PRO A 60 2.69 -0.49 5.80
CA PRO A 60 3.41 0.19 6.87
C PRO A 60 4.82 0.64 6.49
N ARG A 61 5.71 -0.32 6.24
CA ARG A 61 7.12 -0.06 5.94
C ARG A 61 7.80 -1.29 5.36
N THR A 62 8.55 -1.11 4.28
CA THR A 62 9.44 -2.15 3.75
C THR A 62 10.71 -2.30 4.59
N GLY A 63 11.30 -3.48 4.57
CA GLY A 63 12.59 -3.70 5.22
C GLY A 63 13.73 -3.06 4.43
N THR A 64 14.68 -2.47 5.16
CA THR A 64 15.93 -1.95 4.60
C THR A 64 17.07 -2.89 4.95
N PRO A 65 17.90 -3.32 3.98
CA PRO A 65 19.05 -4.16 4.27
C PRO A 65 19.96 -3.52 5.35
N ARG A 66 20.43 -4.34 6.29
CA ARG A 66 21.31 -3.93 7.39
C ARG A 66 20.67 -3.00 8.45
N GLN A 67 19.39 -2.68 8.34
CA GLN A 67 18.66 -1.98 9.40
C GLN A 67 17.73 -2.97 10.10
N PRO A 68 17.76 -3.04 11.43
CA PRO A 68 16.80 -3.86 12.16
C PRO A 68 15.39 -3.27 12.04
N SER A 69 14.39 -4.13 12.03
CA SER A 69 13.00 -3.68 12.24
C SER A 69 12.87 -3.10 13.65
N PRO A 70 11.90 -2.22 13.90
CA PRO A 70 11.57 -1.77 15.25
C PRO A 70 11.37 -2.95 16.21
N ASP A 71 11.69 -2.73 17.49
CA ASP A 71 11.45 -3.76 18.52
C ASP A 71 9.99 -4.16 18.54
N GLY A 72 9.71 -5.47 18.64
CA GLY A 72 8.36 -6.00 18.65
C GLY A 72 7.63 -5.99 17.31
N TRP A 73 8.29 -5.61 16.19
CA TRP A 73 7.67 -5.48 14.87
C TRP A 73 6.88 -6.71 14.44
N ASP A 74 7.44 -7.91 14.61
CA ASP A 74 6.81 -9.16 14.19
C ASP A 74 5.61 -9.55 15.08
N ALA A 75 5.46 -8.94 16.25
CA ALA A 75 4.32 -9.13 17.16
C ALA A 75 3.15 -8.18 16.87
N ILE A 76 3.34 -7.17 16.01
CA ILE A 76 2.26 -6.23 15.63
C ILE A 76 1.47 -6.84 14.47
N PRO A 77 0.16 -7.13 14.65
CA PRO A 77 -0.68 -7.68 13.59
C PRO A 77 -0.67 -6.79 12.34
N GLY A 78 -0.37 -7.37 11.19
CA GLY A 78 -0.34 -6.66 9.91
C GLY A 78 0.91 -5.81 9.64
N ALA A 79 1.87 -5.67 10.57
CA ALA A 79 3.08 -4.88 10.34
C ALA A 79 4.07 -5.58 9.39
N ARG A 80 4.32 -6.88 9.61
CA ARG A 80 5.23 -7.67 8.78
C ARG A 80 4.65 -7.95 7.39
N GLY A 81 5.50 -8.05 6.36
CA GLY A 81 5.12 -8.54 5.03
C GLY A 81 5.04 -7.48 3.94
N CYS A 82 5.52 -6.25 4.18
CA CYS A 82 5.49 -5.20 3.15
C CYS A 82 6.38 -5.54 1.93
N THR A 83 7.55 -6.14 2.15
CA THR A 83 8.43 -6.57 1.05
C THR A 83 7.77 -7.64 0.17
N PRO A 84 7.28 -8.80 0.69
CA PRO A 84 6.60 -9.78 -0.15
C PRO A 84 5.32 -9.24 -0.79
N GLU A 85 4.56 -8.36 -0.14
CA GLU A 85 3.40 -7.70 -0.76
C GLU A 85 3.80 -6.87 -1.99
N ASN A 86 4.77 -5.96 -1.82
CA ASN A 86 5.26 -5.14 -2.94
C ASN A 86 5.81 -6.01 -4.09
N CYS A 87 6.57 -7.06 -3.76
CA CYS A 87 7.08 -8.01 -4.76
C CYS A 87 5.94 -8.75 -5.48
N SER A 88 4.87 -9.11 -4.78
CA SER A 88 3.70 -9.75 -5.37
C SER A 88 2.99 -8.81 -6.35
N PHE A 89 2.77 -7.55 -6.00
CA PHE A 89 2.22 -6.56 -6.93
C PHE A 89 3.15 -6.29 -8.13
N ARG A 90 4.47 -6.24 -7.91
CA ARG A 90 5.47 -6.15 -8.99
C ARG A 90 5.34 -7.28 -9.98
N ASP A 91 5.28 -8.51 -9.48
CA ASP A 91 5.28 -9.72 -10.30
C ASP A 91 3.97 -9.86 -11.12
N HIS A 92 2.88 -9.23 -10.68
CA HIS A 92 1.58 -9.18 -11.36
C HIS A 92 1.31 -7.85 -12.09
N ALA A 93 2.31 -6.97 -12.22
CA ALA A 93 2.12 -5.65 -12.81
C ALA A 93 1.55 -5.67 -14.24
N ALA A 94 2.01 -6.63 -15.06
CA ALA A 94 1.51 -6.77 -16.43
C ALA A 94 0.04 -7.22 -16.46
N GLU A 95 -0.37 -8.09 -15.54
CA GLU A 95 -1.76 -8.56 -15.44
C GLU A 95 -2.70 -7.45 -14.94
N LEU A 96 -2.27 -6.68 -13.94
CA LEU A 96 -2.99 -5.51 -13.45
C LEU A 96 -3.17 -4.47 -14.56
N ALA A 97 -2.11 -4.19 -15.32
CA ALA A 97 -2.19 -3.28 -16.47
C ALA A 97 -3.11 -3.79 -17.58
N ALA A 98 -3.12 -5.10 -17.87
CA ALA A 98 -4.02 -5.71 -18.84
C ALA A 98 -5.51 -5.58 -18.44
N LEU A 99 -5.80 -5.45 -17.13
CA LEU A 99 -7.13 -5.16 -16.60
C LEU A 99 -7.44 -3.65 -16.53
N GLY A 100 -6.58 -2.81 -17.11
CA GLY A 100 -6.76 -1.36 -17.16
C GLY A 100 -6.47 -0.65 -15.85
N ALA A 101 -5.83 -1.31 -14.88
CA ALA A 101 -5.53 -0.71 -13.59
C ALA A 101 -4.16 -0.02 -13.58
N ARG A 102 -4.13 1.23 -13.14
CA ARG A 102 -2.93 1.91 -12.69
C ARG A 102 -2.69 1.55 -11.22
N VAL A 103 -1.45 1.20 -10.87
CA VAL A 103 -1.13 0.72 -9.52
C VAL A 103 -0.06 1.58 -8.88
N HIS A 104 -0.26 1.91 -7.61
CA HIS A 104 0.74 2.53 -6.76
C HIS A 104 0.75 1.88 -5.37
N GLY A 105 1.93 1.62 -4.84
CA GLY A 105 2.10 1.39 -3.41
C GLY A 105 2.20 2.74 -2.68
N LEU A 106 1.75 2.79 -1.43
CA LEU A 106 1.77 4.00 -0.61
C LEU A 106 2.25 3.69 0.80
N SER A 107 3.14 4.52 1.32
CA SER A 107 3.62 4.41 2.70
C SER A 107 3.98 5.78 3.27
N SER A 108 3.96 5.88 4.60
CA SER A 108 4.48 7.02 5.35
C SER A 108 5.97 6.90 5.71
N GLN A 109 6.66 5.82 5.32
CA GLN A 109 8.10 5.69 5.52
C GLN A 109 8.88 6.75 4.73
N PRO A 110 10.12 7.11 5.11
CA PRO A 110 10.91 8.11 4.41
C PRO A 110 11.05 7.82 2.92
N LEU A 111 10.89 8.84 2.06
CA LEU A 111 10.98 8.71 0.60
C LEU A 111 12.30 8.07 0.14
N ALA A 112 13.40 8.39 0.80
CA ALA A 112 14.71 7.80 0.48
C ALA A 112 14.73 6.26 0.66
N GLU A 113 14.03 5.75 1.68
CA GLU A 113 13.89 4.31 1.90
C GLU A 113 13.00 3.66 0.83
N GLN A 114 11.92 4.34 0.43
CA GLN A 114 11.06 3.85 -0.66
C GLN A 114 11.80 3.83 -2.01
N ARG A 115 12.62 4.85 -2.29
CA ARG A 115 13.45 4.89 -3.51
C ARG A 115 14.47 3.75 -3.54
N GLU A 116 15.19 3.55 -2.44
CA GLU A 116 16.14 2.43 -2.30
C GLU A 116 15.43 1.10 -2.53
N PHE A 117 14.26 0.91 -1.90
CA PHE A 117 13.46 -0.30 -2.07
C PHE A 117 13.01 -0.48 -3.53
N ALA A 118 12.46 0.56 -4.15
CA ALA A 118 11.96 0.51 -5.52
C ALA A 118 13.07 0.17 -6.53
N GLU A 119 14.25 0.73 -6.35
CA GLU A 119 15.44 0.44 -7.17
C GLU A 119 15.92 -1.00 -6.95
N ARG A 120 16.11 -1.41 -5.71
CA ARG A 120 16.62 -2.74 -5.36
C ARG A 120 15.68 -3.87 -5.79
N GLU A 121 14.37 -3.68 -5.69
CA GLU A 121 13.38 -4.69 -6.06
C GLU A 121 12.86 -4.51 -7.49
N HIS A 122 13.40 -3.54 -8.26
CA HIS A 122 13.02 -3.27 -9.65
C HIS A 122 11.50 -3.05 -9.81
N MET A 123 10.92 -2.17 -8.99
CA MET A 123 9.48 -1.87 -9.04
C MET A 123 9.09 -1.25 -10.38
N PRO A 124 8.13 -1.82 -11.13
CA PRO A 124 7.76 -1.33 -12.46
C PRO A 124 6.81 -0.12 -12.42
N PHE A 125 6.36 0.28 -11.25
CA PHE A 125 5.50 1.43 -11.00
C PHE A 125 5.99 2.22 -9.80
N ALA A 126 5.61 3.49 -9.75
CA ALA A 126 6.03 4.37 -8.68
C ALA A 126 5.33 4.07 -7.36
N LEU A 127 6.10 4.12 -6.27
CA LEU A 127 5.58 4.13 -4.91
C LEU A 127 5.37 5.58 -4.48
N LEU A 128 4.25 5.86 -3.82
CA LEU A 128 3.86 7.19 -3.36
C LEU A 128 4.30 7.39 -1.91
N ASN A 129 4.86 8.55 -1.64
CA ASN A 129 5.28 8.94 -0.30
C ASN A 129 4.24 9.84 0.36
N ASP A 130 3.75 9.41 1.51
CA ASP A 130 2.88 10.20 2.37
C ASP A 130 3.45 10.32 3.80
N ALA A 131 4.71 10.72 3.89
CA ALA A 131 5.39 10.92 5.18
C ALA A 131 4.67 11.95 6.07
N ASP A 132 3.96 12.88 5.46
CA ASP A 132 3.17 13.90 6.18
C ASP A 132 1.77 13.41 6.57
N LEU A 133 1.41 12.17 6.29
CA LEU A 133 0.10 11.57 6.62
C LEU A 133 -1.09 12.40 6.08
N GLN A 134 -0.99 12.90 4.86
CA GLN A 134 -2.03 13.73 4.24
C GLN A 134 -3.32 12.92 4.04
N LEU A 135 -3.23 11.68 3.53
CA LEU A 135 -4.40 10.82 3.31
C LEU A 135 -5.04 10.37 4.63
N LYS A 136 -4.27 10.25 5.73
CA LYS A 136 -4.86 10.08 7.06
C LYS A 136 -5.74 11.26 7.43
N ARG A 137 -5.29 12.50 7.16
CA ARG A 137 -6.06 13.71 7.52
C ARG A 137 -7.32 13.88 6.68
N VAL A 138 -7.28 13.52 5.41
CA VAL A 138 -8.41 13.81 4.48
C VAL A 138 -9.34 12.62 4.27
N LEU A 139 -8.84 11.39 4.36
CA LEU A 139 -9.63 10.15 4.21
C LEU A 139 -9.83 9.40 5.52
N GLY A 140 -9.11 9.73 6.57
CA GLY A 140 -9.15 8.96 7.82
C GLY A 140 -8.50 7.58 7.69
N LEU A 141 -7.47 7.42 6.85
CA LEU A 141 -6.78 6.12 6.73
C LEU A 141 -6.21 5.68 8.09
N PRO A 142 -6.41 4.41 8.48
CA PRO A 142 -5.99 3.90 9.77
C PRO A 142 -4.48 3.83 9.91
N THR A 143 -3.99 4.13 11.10
CA THR A 143 -2.56 4.14 11.44
C THR A 143 -2.30 3.42 12.76
N PHE A 144 -1.04 3.10 13.02
CA PHE A 144 -0.53 2.62 14.29
C PHE A 144 0.85 3.21 14.55
N ASP A 145 1.29 3.20 15.81
CA ASP A 145 2.59 3.70 16.19
C ASP A 145 3.55 2.55 16.51
N ALA A 146 4.77 2.61 15.97
CA ALA A 146 5.83 1.65 16.24
C ALA A 146 7.22 2.31 16.06
N GLY A 147 8.13 2.07 17.00
CA GLY A 147 9.49 2.59 16.91
C GLY A 147 9.57 4.11 16.79
N GLY A 148 8.64 4.84 17.41
CA GLY A 148 8.56 6.31 17.35
C GLY A 148 8.00 6.86 16.03
N MET A 149 7.48 6.00 15.15
CA MET A 149 6.89 6.37 13.86
C MET A 149 5.39 6.13 13.88
N THR A 150 4.62 7.02 13.25
CA THR A 150 3.21 6.75 12.88
C THR A 150 3.17 6.18 11.48
N LEU A 151 2.69 4.95 11.37
CA LEU A 151 2.66 4.19 10.13
C LEU A 151 1.23 3.83 9.74
N TYR A 152 0.96 3.75 8.44
CA TYR A 152 -0.33 3.26 7.96
C TYR A 152 -0.54 1.78 8.29
N LYS A 153 -1.74 1.43 8.71
CA LYS A 153 -2.20 0.03 8.69
C LYS A 153 -2.33 -0.43 7.23
N ARG A 154 -2.13 -1.72 7.00
CA ARG A 154 -2.22 -2.31 5.68
C ARG A 154 -3.66 -2.36 5.19
N LEU A 155 -3.89 -1.77 4.02
CA LEU A 155 -5.18 -1.80 3.32
C LEU A 155 -4.95 -1.56 1.81
N SER A 156 -5.94 -1.86 0.99
CA SER A 156 -5.92 -1.46 -0.41
C SER A 156 -7.24 -0.84 -0.83
N LEU A 157 -7.14 0.10 -1.76
CA LEU A 157 -8.25 0.82 -2.34
C LEU A 157 -8.28 0.58 -3.84
N ILE A 158 -9.49 0.33 -4.39
CA ILE A 158 -9.73 0.44 -5.83
C ILE A 158 -10.62 1.66 -6.02
N ALA A 159 -10.22 2.59 -6.87
CA ALA A 159 -10.99 3.75 -7.25
C ALA A 159 -11.30 3.76 -8.74
N ARG A 160 -12.52 4.14 -9.10
CA ARG A 160 -13.00 4.33 -10.48
C ARG A 160 -13.82 5.61 -10.56
N GLY A 161 -13.65 6.39 -11.62
CA GLY A 161 -14.39 7.64 -11.80
C GLY A 161 -14.24 8.61 -10.61
N GLY A 162 -13.08 8.64 -9.99
CA GLY A 162 -12.78 9.50 -8.84
C GLY A 162 -13.35 9.04 -7.50
N ARG A 163 -13.96 7.84 -7.42
CA ARG A 163 -14.54 7.31 -6.18
C ARG A 163 -13.90 5.98 -5.78
N ILE A 164 -13.78 5.77 -4.47
CA ILE A 164 -13.37 4.49 -3.89
C ILE A 164 -14.54 3.51 -4.04
N VAL A 165 -14.36 2.49 -4.89
CA VAL A 165 -15.38 1.47 -5.17
C VAL A 165 -15.17 0.18 -4.38
N ARG A 166 -13.95 -0.05 -3.91
CA ARG A 166 -13.60 -1.24 -3.11
C ARG A 166 -12.52 -0.91 -2.10
N VAL A 167 -12.65 -1.47 -0.91
CA VAL A 167 -11.65 -1.41 0.16
C VAL A 167 -11.34 -2.84 0.60
N PHE A 168 -10.07 -3.15 0.80
CA PHE A 168 -9.60 -4.38 1.41
C PHE A 168 -8.95 -4.01 2.75
N TYR A 169 -9.57 -4.41 3.83
CA TYR A 169 -9.08 -4.17 5.20
C TYR A 169 -9.73 -5.16 6.17
N PRO A 170 -8.94 -5.74 7.08
CA PRO A 170 -7.49 -5.79 7.04
C PRO A 170 -6.97 -6.68 5.90
N VAL A 171 -5.70 -6.54 5.54
CA VAL A 171 -5.06 -7.36 4.51
C VAL A 171 -4.18 -8.43 5.16
N PHE A 172 -4.50 -9.70 4.91
CA PHE A 172 -3.70 -10.84 5.35
C PHE A 172 -4.08 -12.12 4.55
N PRO A 173 -3.12 -12.95 4.11
CA PRO A 173 -1.69 -12.72 4.11
C PRO A 173 -1.26 -11.71 3.03
N PRO A 174 -0.27 -10.85 3.30
CA PRO A 174 0.07 -9.74 2.40
C PRO A 174 0.71 -10.17 1.08
N ASP A 175 1.39 -11.29 1.04
CA ASP A 175 2.06 -11.83 -0.16
C ASP A 175 1.08 -12.39 -1.22
N ARG A 176 -0.18 -12.64 -0.83
CA ARG A 176 -1.24 -13.12 -1.72
C ARG A 176 -2.34 -12.10 -1.98
N HIS A 177 -2.24 -10.95 -1.37
CA HIS A 177 -3.27 -9.92 -1.46
C HIS A 177 -3.54 -9.45 -2.90
N VAL A 178 -2.54 -9.48 -3.77
CA VAL A 178 -2.71 -9.14 -5.18
C VAL A 178 -3.76 -10.02 -5.87
N ASP A 179 -3.93 -11.28 -5.45
CA ASP A 179 -4.93 -12.20 -6.02
C ASP A 179 -6.36 -11.69 -5.76
N ASP A 180 -6.62 -11.15 -4.55
CA ASP A 180 -7.91 -10.56 -4.19
C ASP A 180 -8.19 -9.30 -5.02
N VAL A 181 -7.16 -8.47 -5.23
CA VAL A 181 -7.26 -7.28 -6.07
C VAL A 181 -7.54 -7.64 -7.52
N LEU A 182 -6.82 -8.61 -8.09
CA LEU A 182 -7.04 -9.11 -9.45
C LEU A 182 -8.45 -9.69 -9.61
N ALA A 183 -8.93 -10.45 -8.63
CA ALA A 183 -10.28 -10.99 -8.65
C ALA A 183 -11.34 -9.87 -8.68
N ALA A 184 -11.14 -8.80 -7.90
CA ALA A 184 -12.07 -7.66 -7.86
C ALA A 184 -12.02 -6.79 -9.13
N LEU A 185 -10.90 -6.76 -9.84
CA LEU A 185 -10.77 -6.01 -11.09
C LEU A 185 -11.46 -6.70 -12.29
N ARG A 186 -11.64 -8.02 -12.22
CA ARG A 186 -12.30 -8.83 -13.27
C ARG A 186 -13.82 -8.77 -13.22
N VAL A 187 -14.40 -8.20 -12.19
CA VAL A 187 -15.83 -7.99 -11.98
C VAL A 187 -16.21 -6.55 -12.38
#